data_3a1f2dcdf8a9e2242e7cdbc1e1ba6776
#
_entry.id   3a1f2dcdf8a9e2242e7cdbc1e1ba6776
#
_cell.length_a   1.000
_cell.length_b   1.000
_cell.length_c   1.000
_cell.angle_alpha   90.00
_cell.angle_beta   90.00
_cell.angle_gamma   90.00
#
_symmetry.space_group_name_H-M   'P 1'
#
loop_
_entity.id
_entity.type
_entity.pdbx_description
1 polymer ?
#
loop_
_entity_poly.entity_id
_entity_poly.type
_entity_poly.pdbx_seq_one_letter_code
_entity_poly.pdbx_strand_id
1 'polypeptide(L)'
;MNTPTTTSVIIIDDHPLFRKGVSQLIALNDQLHLIGEASSGEEGLELARALEPDLILLDLNMKGMSGIETLRALRDADLAARILILTVSDAADDLVAAIRAGADGYLLKDMEPEELLARIVEAMRGRIVISESL
;
A
#
# COMPACT_ATOMS: atom_id res chain seq x y z
N MET A 1 10.25 -3.22 29.76
CA MET A 1 9.24 -2.26 29.32
C MET A 1 9.15 -2.30 27.79
N ASN A 2 7.96 -2.56 27.29
CA ASN A 2 7.79 -2.71 25.85
C ASN A 2 7.52 -1.35 25.20
N THR A 3 8.43 -0.92 24.33
CA THR A 3 8.12 0.19 23.43
C THR A 3 7.07 -0.28 22.43
N PRO A 4 6.03 0.53 22.16
CA PRO A 4 5.06 0.17 21.13
C PRO A 4 5.78 -0.06 19.81
N THR A 5 5.49 -1.17 19.16
CA THR A 5 6.04 -1.45 17.84
C THR A 5 5.34 -0.55 16.83
N THR A 6 6.08 0.34 16.18
CA THR A 6 5.54 1.18 15.13
C THR A 6 5.74 0.48 13.78
N THR A 7 4.77 0.67 12.89
CA THR A 7 4.80 0.14 11.53
C THR A 7 5.25 1.24 10.59
N SER A 8 6.35 1.03 9.89
CA SER A 8 6.82 1.98 8.89
C SER A 8 6.06 1.77 7.58
N VAL A 9 5.60 2.86 6.97
CA VAL A 9 4.76 2.83 5.78
C VAL A 9 5.34 3.72 4.70
N ILE A 10 5.33 3.25 3.46
CA ILE A 10 5.51 4.13 2.30
C ILE A 10 4.26 4.06 1.43
N ILE A 11 3.99 5.14 0.70
CA ILE A 11 2.90 5.18 -0.27
C ILE A 11 3.45 5.44 -1.66
N ILE A 12 3.01 4.65 -2.63
CA ILE A 12 3.39 4.77 -4.04
C ILE A 12 2.11 5.03 -4.83
N ASP A 13 1.92 6.28 -5.27
CA ASP A 13 0.69 6.71 -5.93
C ASP A 13 0.98 7.99 -6.70
N ASP A 14 0.57 8.07 -7.96
CA ASP A 14 0.81 9.26 -8.78
C ASP A 14 -0.28 10.33 -8.65
N HIS A 15 -1.24 10.16 -7.73
CA HIS A 15 -2.29 11.13 -7.45
C HIS A 15 -1.95 11.94 -6.21
N PRO A 16 -1.41 13.16 -6.35
CA PRO A 16 -0.91 13.92 -5.20
C PRO A 16 -1.95 14.18 -4.11
N LEU A 17 -3.19 14.44 -4.52
CA LEU A 17 -4.25 14.76 -3.57
C LEU A 17 -4.64 13.55 -2.72
N PHE A 18 -4.75 12.39 -3.36
CA PHE A 18 -5.04 11.15 -2.64
C PHE A 18 -3.89 10.79 -1.70
N ARG A 19 -2.66 10.90 -2.19
CA ARG A 19 -1.45 10.63 -1.40
C ARG A 19 -1.41 11.50 -0.14
N LYS A 20 -1.74 12.79 -0.29
CA LYS A 20 -1.80 13.71 0.85
C LYS A 20 -2.88 13.31 1.85
N GLY A 21 -4.05 12.92 1.36
CA GLY A 21 -5.16 12.47 2.21
C GLY A 21 -4.79 11.25 3.03
N VAL A 22 -4.16 10.26 2.40
CA VAL A 22 -3.72 9.04 3.09
C VAL A 22 -2.62 9.36 4.11
N SER A 23 -1.71 10.26 3.76
CA SER A 23 -0.66 10.72 4.66
C SER A 23 -1.26 11.31 5.95
N GLN A 24 -2.28 12.15 5.82
CA GLN A 24 -2.96 12.74 6.96
C GLN A 24 -3.70 11.68 7.80
N LEU A 25 -4.31 10.72 7.12
CA LEU A 25 -5.01 9.62 7.79
C LEU A 25 -4.05 8.75 8.62
N ILE A 26 -2.90 8.41 8.05
CA ILE A 26 -1.88 7.62 8.74
C ILE A 26 -1.37 8.37 9.98
N ALA A 27 -1.23 9.69 9.89
CA ALA A 27 -0.76 10.50 11.00
C ALA A 27 -1.70 10.47 12.21
N LEU A 28 -2.96 10.05 12.04
CA LEU A 28 -3.92 9.92 13.14
C LEU A 28 -3.68 8.66 13.99
N ASN A 29 -2.86 7.74 13.52
CA ASN A 29 -2.62 6.48 14.24
C ASN A 29 -1.16 6.42 14.71
N ASP A 30 -0.98 6.37 16.02
CA ASP A 30 0.35 6.38 16.65
C ASP A 30 1.20 5.16 16.30
N GLN A 31 0.58 4.07 15.86
CA GLN A 31 1.28 2.85 15.50
C GLN A 31 1.76 2.83 14.06
N LEU A 32 1.32 3.79 13.24
CA LEU A 32 1.70 3.90 11.84
C LEU A 32 2.60 5.12 11.64
N HIS A 33 3.64 4.95 10.84
CA HIS A 33 4.63 6.00 10.58
C HIS A 33 4.89 6.08 9.09
N LEU A 34 4.44 7.14 8.46
CA LEU A 34 4.74 7.35 7.04
C LEU A 34 6.18 7.84 6.91
N ILE A 35 7.04 7.02 6.30
CA ILE A 35 8.47 7.31 6.17
C ILE A 35 8.87 7.73 4.77
N GLY A 36 7.97 7.62 3.80
CA GLY A 36 8.27 8.06 2.44
C GLY A 36 7.06 8.00 1.52
N GLU A 37 7.13 8.79 0.45
CA GLU A 37 6.11 8.85 -0.59
C GLU A 37 6.80 8.84 -1.94
N ALA A 38 6.21 8.15 -2.90
CA ALA A 38 6.69 8.09 -4.27
C ALA A 38 5.55 8.34 -5.23
N SER A 39 5.83 9.01 -6.34
CA SER A 39 4.84 9.35 -7.37
C SER A 39 4.93 8.46 -8.60
N SER A 40 5.80 7.46 -8.59
CA SER A 40 5.95 6.50 -9.69
C SER A 40 6.40 5.16 -9.15
N GLY A 41 6.25 4.11 -9.98
CA GLY A 41 6.71 2.79 -9.61
C GLY A 41 8.22 2.71 -9.46
N GLU A 42 8.95 3.34 -10.35
CA GLU A 42 10.42 3.37 -10.31
C GLU A 42 10.93 4.02 -9.03
N GLU A 43 10.39 5.19 -8.70
CA GLU A 43 10.73 5.90 -7.46
C GLU A 43 10.36 5.08 -6.24
N GLY A 44 9.18 4.44 -6.28
CA GLY A 44 8.70 3.59 -5.20
C GLY A 44 9.61 2.40 -4.94
N LEU A 45 10.09 1.76 -6.00
CA LEU A 45 11.01 0.63 -5.87
C LEU A 45 12.34 1.05 -5.24
N GLU A 46 12.91 2.17 -5.67
CA GLU A 46 14.13 2.70 -5.06
C GLU A 46 13.92 3.02 -3.58
N LEU A 47 12.80 3.68 -3.28
CA LEU A 47 12.47 4.08 -1.91
C LEU A 47 12.30 2.86 -1.01
N ALA A 48 11.61 1.84 -1.49
CA ALA A 48 11.40 0.61 -0.72
C ALA A 48 12.70 -0.12 -0.45
N ARG A 49 13.60 -0.17 -1.42
CA ARG A 49 14.92 -0.78 -1.23
C ARG A 49 15.77 -0.04 -0.22
N ALA A 50 15.70 1.30 -0.23
CA ALA A 50 16.49 2.13 0.68
C ALA A 50 15.95 2.11 2.10
N LEU A 51 14.64 2.12 2.27
CA LEU A 51 14.00 2.30 3.57
C LEU A 51 13.52 1.00 4.22
N GLU A 52 13.33 -0.06 3.44
CA GLU A 52 12.83 -1.35 3.91
C GLU A 52 11.60 -1.19 4.82
N PRO A 53 10.49 -0.63 4.28
CA PRO A 53 9.30 -0.39 5.10
C PRO A 53 8.60 -1.69 5.51
N ASP A 54 7.78 -1.60 6.54
CA ASP A 54 6.95 -2.73 6.96
C ASP A 54 5.73 -2.89 6.06
N LEU A 55 5.21 -1.78 5.55
CA LEU A 55 4.00 -1.75 4.72
C LEU A 55 4.18 -0.82 3.54
N ILE A 56 3.73 -1.28 2.38
CA ILE A 56 3.70 -0.48 1.15
C ILE A 56 2.24 -0.35 0.70
N LEU A 57 1.77 0.88 0.56
CA LEU A 57 0.47 1.17 -0.05
C LEU A 57 0.73 1.52 -1.51
N LEU A 58 0.14 0.78 -2.42
CA LEU A 58 0.48 0.84 -3.84
C LEU A 58 -0.77 1.00 -4.70
N ASP A 59 -0.78 2.02 -5.56
CA ASP A 59 -1.83 2.20 -6.55
C ASP A 59 -1.54 1.35 -7.81
N LEU A 60 -2.57 0.78 -8.41
CA LEU A 60 -2.44 0.03 -9.66
C LEU A 60 -2.36 0.92 -10.89
N ASN A 61 -3.08 2.04 -10.87
CA ASN A 61 -3.25 2.87 -12.05
C ASN A 61 -2.29 4.04 -12.06
N MET A 62 -1.04 3.77 -12.42
CA MET A 62 -0.01 4.79 -12.53
C MET A 62 0.50 4.91 -13.96
N LYS A 63 0.95 6.09 -14.32
CA LYS A 63 1.60 6.33 -15.62
C LYS A 63 2.99 5.71 -15.61
N GLY A 64 3.41 5.23 -16.76
CA GLY A 64 4.71 4.57 -16.91
C GLY A 64 4.65 3.15 -16.35
N MET A 65 5.49 2.84 -15.38
CA MET A 65 5.48 1.54 -14.73
C MET A 65 4.16 1.35 -13.96
N SER A 66 3.39 0.33 -14.34
CA SER A 66 2.09 0.07 -13.72
C SER A 66 2.23 -0.44 -12.29
N GLY A 67 1.13 -0.42 -11.54
CA GLY A 67 1.12 -0.97 -10.18
C GLY A 67 1.45 -2.45 -10.15
N ILE A 68 0.95 -3.23 -11.12
CA ILE A 68 1.27 -4.67 -11.19
C ILE A 68 2.75 -4.89 -11.48
N GLU A 69 3.34 -4.14 -12.41
CA GLU A 69 4.77 -4.20 -12.70
C GLU A 69 5.59 -3.82 -11.47
N THR A 70 5.17 -2.78 -10.77
CA THR A 70 5.82 -2.33 -9.53
C THR A 70 5.75 -3.42 -8.47
N LEU A 71 4.58 -4.03 -8.29
CA LEU A 71 4.37 -5.10 -7.32
C LEU A 71 5.31 -6.29 -7.60
N ARG A 72 5.40 -6.70 -8.86
CA ARG A 72 6.30 -7.78 -9.27
C ARG A 72 7.76 -7.42 -8.99
N ALA A 73 8.15 -6.19 -9.31
CA ALA A 73 9.51 -5.73 -9.06
C ALA A 73 9.84 -5.69 -7.57
N LEU A 74 8.90 -5.28 -6.74
CA LEU A 74 9.07 -5.28 -5.29
C LEU A 74 9.25 -6.71 -4.74
N ARG A 75 8.47 -7.65 -5.25
CA ARG A 75 8.61 -9.05 -4.84
C ARG A 75 9.92 -9.67 -5.34
N ASP A 76 10.32 -9.34 -6.57
CA ASP A 76 11.59 -9.80 -7.13
C ASP A 76 12.79 -9.24 -6.37
N ALA A 77 12.63 -8.09 -5.74
CA ALA A 77 13.66 -7.50 -4.89
C ALA A 77 13.75 -8.16 -3.51
N ASP A 78 12.92 -9.17 -3.27
CA ASP A 78 12.93 -9.97 -2.03
C ASP A 78 12.68 -9.12 -0.78
N LEU A 79 11.80 -8.13 -0.90
CA LEU A 79 11.41 -7.29 0.22
C LEU A 79 10.35 -7.99 1.08
N ALA A 80 10.55 -7.96 2.39
CA ALA A 80 9.63 -8.61 3.33
C ALA A 80 8.38 -7.78 3.61
N ALA A 81 8.27 -6.57 3.06
CA ALA A 81 7.15 -5.68 3.30
C ALA A 81 5.82 -6.30 2.89
N ARG A 82 4.77 -6.00 3.65
CA ARG A 82 3.41 -6.27 3.20
C ARG A 82 3.04 -5.23 2.17
N ILE A 83 2.34 -5.64 1.12
CA ILE A 83 1.93 -4.75 0.04
C ILE A 83 0.42 -4.76 -0.07
N LEU A 84 -0.17 -3.60 0.17
CA LEU A 84 -1.61 -3.39 0.14
C LEU A 84 -1.95 -2.49 -1.04
N ILE A 85 -2.77 -2.99 -1.94
CA ILE A 85 -3.20 -2.21 -3.10
C ILE A 85 -4.31 -1.25 -2.69
N LEU A 86 -4.19 0.01 -3.11
CA LEU A 86 -5.24 1.03 -2.99
C LEU A 86 -5.53 1.54 -4.39
N THR A 87 -6.73 1.31 -4.91
CA THR A 87 -7.04 1.63 -6.30
C THR A 87 -8.51 2.01 -6.49
N VAL A 88 -8.80 2.69 -7.61
CA VAL A 88 -10.18 2.95 -8.02
C VAL A 88 -10.77 1.78 -8.81
N SER A 89 -9.95 0.81 -9.23
CA SER A 89 -10.41 -0.32 -10.05
C SER A 89 -11.16 -1.36 -9.23
N ASP A 90 -12.41 -1.62 -9.60
CA ASP A 90 -13.22 -2.70 -9.04
C ASP A 90 -13.29 -3.92 -9.97
N ALA A 91 -12.46 -3.95 -11.01
CA ALA A 91 -12.43 -5.06 -11.97
C ALA A 91 -11.86 -6.33 -11.32
N ALA A 92 -12.58 -7.44 -11.47
CA ALA A 92 -12.13 -8.72 -10.92
C ALA A 92 -10.78 -9.16 -11.48
N ASP A 93 -10.50 -8.86 -12.74
CA ASP A 93 -9.23 -9.21 -13.39
C ASP A 93 -8.05 -8.50 -12.71
N ASP A 94 -8.23 -7.25 -12.32
CA ASP A 94 -7.19 -6.49 -11.61
C ASP A 94 -6.94 -7.06 -10.22
N LEU A 95 -8.00 -7.42 -9.52
CA LEU A 95 -7.90 -8.06 -8.21
C LEU A 95 -7.11 -9.37 -8.30
N VAL A 96 -7.47 -10.23 -9.24
CA VAL A 96 -6.81 -11.52 -9.43
C VAL A 96 -5.34 -11.34 -9.80
N ALA A 97 -5.05 -10.40 -10.71
CA ALA A 97 -3.68 -10.11 -11.12
C ALA A 97 -2.84 -9.62 -9.95
N ALA A 98 -3.38 -8.76 -9.10
CA ALA A 98 -2.67 -8.23 -7.94
C ALA A 98 -2.37 -9.33 -6.92
N ILE A 99 -3.36 -10.15 -6.59
CA ILE A 99 -3.16 -11.24 -5.63
C ILE A 99 -2.13 -12.25 -6.16
N ARG A 100 -2.19 -12.60 -7.45
CA ARG A 100 -1.22 -13.50 -8.07
C ARG A 100 0.19 -12.92 -8.10
N ALA A 101 0.30 -11.61 -8.22
CA ALA A 101 1.60 -10.93 -8.23
C ALA A 101 2.18 -10.77 -6.83
N GLY A 102 1.44 -11.11 -5.78
CA GLY A 102 1.95 -11.12 -4.42
C GLY A 102 1.42 -10.04 -3.50
N ALA A 103 0.28 -9.40 -3.85
CA ALA A 103 -0.36 -8.43 -2.95
C ALA A 103 -0.93 -9.13 -1.72
N ASP A 104 -0.81 -8.47 -0.58
CA ASP A 104 -1.37 -8.95 0.69
C ASP A 104 -2.78 -8.44 0.95
N GLY A 105 -3.25 -7.51 0.12
CA GLY A 105 -4.61 -7.02 0.20
C GLY A 105 -4.94 -6.10 -0.96
N TYR A 106 -6.23 -5.79 -1.09
CA TYR A 106 -6.74 -5.01 -2.21
C TYR A 106 -7.92 -4.16 -1.74
N LEU A 107 -7.75 -2.85 -1.67
CA LEU A 107 -8.77 -1.93 -1.18
C LEU A 107 -9.11 -0.89 -2.24
N LEU A 108 -10.38 -0.50 -2.26
CA LEU A 108 -10.86 0.55 -3.15
C LEU A 108 -10.69 1.92 -2.51
N LYS A 109 -10.32 2.91 -3.32
CA LYS A 109 -10.07 4.28 -2.85
C LYS A 109 -11.33 5.01 -2.39
N ASP A 110 -12.52 4.49 -2.68
CA ASP A 110 -13.78 5.11 -2.27
C ASP A 110 -14.23 4.75 -0.85
N MET A 111 -13.43 3.99 -0.12
CA MET A 111 -13.74 3.64 1.28
C MET A 111 -13.74 4.88 2.17
N GLU A 112 -14.58 4.83 3.22
CA GLU A 112 -14.55 5.87 4.25
C GLU A 112 -13.20 5.86 4.96
N PRO A 113 -12.67 7.03 5.36
CA PRO A 113 -11.33 7.11 5.97
C PRO A 113 -11.12 6.21 7.19
N GLU A 114 -12.11 6.11 8.08
CA GLU A 114 -12.01 5.26 9.26
C GLU A 114 -11.93 3.78 8.90
N GLU A 115 -12.68 3.37 7.89
CA GLU A 115 -12.66 2.00 7.43
C GLU A 115 -11.34 1.67 6.74
N LEU A 116 -10.83 2.60 5.93
CA LEU A 116 -9.54 2.43 5.29
C LEU A 116 -8.44 2.23 6.32
N LEU A 117 -8.41 3.07 7.35
CA LEU A 117 -7.43 2.96 8.42
C LEU A 117 -7.53 1.61 9.13
N ALA A 118 -8.76 1.16 9.42
CA ALA A 118 -8.98 -0.13 10.06
C ALA A 118 -8.45 -1.29 9.22
N ARG A 119 -8.67 -1.24 7.89
CA ARG A 119 -8.17 -2.29 6.98
C ARG A 119 -6.64 -2.29 6.92
N ILE A 120 -6.02 -1.11 6.92
CA ILE A 120 -4.56 -1.01 6.94
C ILE A 120 -3.99 -1.68 8.20
N VAL A 121 -4.59 -1.41 9.35
CA VAL A 121 -4.17 -2.01 10.61
C VAL A 121 -4.33 -3.54 10.57
N GLU A 122 -5.45 -4.04 10.03
CA GLU A 122 -5.66 -5.48 9.88
C GLU A 122 -4.62 -6.13 9.00
N ALA A 123 -4.22 -5.46 7.92
CA ALA A 123 -3.19 -5.98 7.02
C ALA A 123 -1.88 -6.21 7.75
N MET A 124 -1.55 -5.35 8.71
CA MET A 124 -0.34 -5.51 9.51
C MET A 124 -0.41 -6.64 10.51
N ARG A 125 -1.60 -7.14 10.81
CA ARG A 125 -1.80 -8.31 11.66
C ARG A 125 -1.71 -9.63 10.90
N GLY A 126 -1.29 -9.59 9.64
CA GLY A 126 -1.10 -10.77 8.82
C GLY A 126 -2.34 -11.25 8.08
N ARG A 127 -3.41 -10.50 8.11
CA ARG A 127 -4.64 -10.86 7.40
C ARG A 127 -4.63 -10.33 5.99
N ILE A 128 -5.19 -11.10 5.06
CA ILE A 128 -5.43 -10.62 3.71
C ILE A 128 -6.72 -9.81 3.76
N VAL A 129 -6.65 -8.54 3.32
CA VAL A 129 -7.81 -7.65 3.35
C VAL A 129 -8.23 -7.28 1.93
N ILE A 130 -9.52 -7.47 1.64
CA ILE A 130 -10.11 -7.16 0.34
C ILE A 130 -11.40 -6.39 0.61
N SER A 131 -11.64 -5.33 -0.18
CA SER A 131 -12.86 -4.53 -0.06
C SER A 131 -14.10 -5.40 -0.23
N GLU A 132 -15.11 -5.17 0.61
CA GLU A 132 -16.35 -5.96 0.62
C GLU A 132 -17.10 -5.89 -0.70
N SER A 133 -16.96 -4.80 -1.45
CA SER A 133 -17.63 -4.62 -2.74
C SER A 133 -17.03 -5.45 -3.87
N LEU A 134 -16.00 -6.20 -3.62
CA LEU A 134 -15.31 -7.00 -4.63
C LEU A 134 -15.67 -8.49 -4.59
#